data_eec9ee241f0fc8cfb7d079570fca61ea
#
_entry.id   eec9ee241f0fc8cfb7d079570fca61ea
#
_cell.length_a   1.000
_cell.length_b   1.000
_cell.length_c   1.000
_cell.angle_alpha   90.00
_cell.angle_beta   90.00
_cell.angle_gamma   90.00
#
_symmetry.space_group_name_H-M   'P 1'
#
loop_
_entity.id
_entity.type
_entity.pdbx_description
1 polymer ?
#
loop_
_entity_poly.entity_id
_entity_poly.type
_entity_poly.pdbx_seq_one_letter_code
_entity_poly.pdbx_strand_id
1 'polypeptide(L)'
;MNRPAHGIISGAIDINILLGFVCGVAFLVTMLVFAVNFPNPEPFQLRVYITVLALAAGGFGAILPGKLDIKYKSGVRAGGALALVALVYLNQPAIEQHAVRYVPPAEPPEPVAATYLAALDAGDVDSMWRQLDPTAYGVSFKDKDQLKKLYDDFRKPMGTVVKRDPFGFGSAESPPGFPAGLYTTLGFRTKFSNLKGCRPESVTLRATQDKKWRVLQNNIGVTDIDC
;
A
#
# COMPACT_ATOMS: atom_id res chain seq x y z
N MET A 1 71.91 -2.73 13.46
CA MET A 1 70.74 -3.56 13.21
C MET A 1 69.58 -2.65 12.75
N ASN A 2 69.46 -2.46 11.44
CA ASN A 2 68.38 -1.67 10.85
C ASN A 2 67.19 -2.62 10.60
N ARG A 3 66.04 -2.39 11.26
CA ARG A 3 64.79 -3.02 10.93
C ARG A 3 64.19 -2.31 9.74
N PRO A 4 63.82 -3.00 8.66
CA PRO A 4 63.08 -2.37 7.57
C PRO A 4 61.68 -2.02 8.07
N ALA A 5 61.26 -0.77 7.84
CA ALA A 5 59.86 -0.36 8.02
C ALA A 5 59.00 -1.10 6.98
N HIS A 6 58.14 -2.00 7.49
CA HIS A 6 57.11 -2.60 6.62
C HIS A 6 56.11 -1.51 6.20
N GLY A 7 56.22 -1.09 4.92
CA GLY A 7 55.21 -0.30 4.28
C GLY A 7 53.92 -1.15 4.12
N ILE A 8 52.88 -0.72 4.81
CA ILE A 8 51.62 -1.48 4.97
C ILE A 8 50.73 -1.46 3.67
N ILE A 9 51.06 -0.65 2.68
CA ILE A 9 50.29 -0.58 1.42
C ILE A 9 51.21 -0.30 0.23
N SER A 10 51.63 -1.32 -0.51
CA SER A 10 52.21 -1.19 -1.84
C SER A 10 51.55 -2.18 -2.78
N GLY A 11 50.34 -1.86 -3.23
CA GLY A 11 49.64 -2.54 -4.31
C GLY A 11 48.99 -1.50 -5.21
N ALA A 12 49.16 -1.61 -6.52
CA ALA A 12 48.37 -0.79 -7.45
C ALA A 12 46.89 -1.09 -7.20
N ILE A 13 46.11 -0.09 -6.82
CA ILE A 13 44.66 -0.20 -6.67
C ILE A 13 44.07 -0.44 -8.06
N ASP A 14 43.48 -1.60 -8.27
CA ASP A 14 42.74 -1.87 -9.52
C ASP A 14 41.52 -0.95 -9.57
N ILE A 15 41.48 -0.11 -10.58
CA ILE A 15 40.43 0.90 -10.75
C ILE A 15 39.03 0.25 -10.89
N ASN A 16 38.97 -0.96 -11.44
CA ASN A 16 37.71 -1.69 -11.59
C ASN A 16 37.18 -2.16 -10.24
N ILE A 17 38.08 -2.61 -9.35
CA ILE A 17 37.73 -3.01 -7.98
C ILE A 17 37.23 -1.80 -7.19
N LEU A 18 37.94 -0.66 -7.29
CA LEU A 18 37.54 0.59 -6.65
C LEU A 18 36.15 1.06 -7.15
N LEU A 19 35.94 1.04 -8.45
CA LEU A 19 34.66 1.43 -9.05
C LEU A 19 33.52 0.51 -8.59
N GLY A 20 33.73 -0.80 -8.57
CA GLY A 20 32.77 -1.79 -8.05
C GLY A 20 32.41 -1.54 -6.59
N PHE A 21 33.42 -1.23 -5.74
CA PHE A 21 33.20 -0.90 -4.35
C PHE A 21 32.38 0.39 -4.17
N VAL A 22 32.73 1.46 -4.89
CA VAL A 22 31.98 2.73 -4.85
C VAL A 22 30.54 2.55 -5.29
N CYS A 23 30.31 1.81 -6.38
CA CYS A 23 28.95 1.48 -6.83
C CYS A 23 28.18 0.70 -5.76
N GLY A 24 28.78 -0.30 -5.13
CA GLY A 24 28.14 -1.09 -4.08
C GLY A 24 27.76 -0.23 -2.87
N VAL A 25 28.67 0.64 -2.41
CA VAL A 25 28.38 1.59 -1.32
C VAL A 25 27.25 2.56 -1.71
N ALA A 26 27.26 3.10 -2.92
CA ALA A 26 26.22 3.99 -3.41
C ALA A 26 24.84 3.31 -3.42
N PHE A 27 24.78 2.04 -3.85
CA PHE A 27 23.54 1.25 -3.79
C PHE A 27 23.05 1.04 -2.36
N LEU A 28 23.93 0.69 -1.43
CA LEU A 28 23.56 0.51 -0.02
C LEU A 28 23.02 1.80 0.59
N VAL A 29 23.68 2.92 0.35
CA VAL A 29 23.23 4.23 0.86
C VAL A 29 21.85 4.58 0.26
N THR A 30 21.67 4.37 -1.04
CA THR A 30 20.40 4.61 -1.71
C THR A 30 19.29 3.76 -1.08
N MET A 31 19.52 2.46 -0.85
CA MET A 31 18.54 1.57 -0.21
C MET A 31 18.23 1.98 1.22
N LEU A 32 19.24 2.44 1.98
CA LEU A 32 19.03 2.93 3.34
C LEU A 32 18.15 4.19 3.35
N VAL A 33 18.39 5.12 2.42
CA VAL A 33 17.59 6.33 2.26
C VAL A 33 16.13 5.96 1.91
N PHE A 34 15.92 5.03 0.99
CA PHE A 34 14.57 4.55 0.66
C PHE A 34 13.90 3.87 1.85
N ALA A 35 14.61 3.02 2.61
CA ALA A 35 14.05 2.34 3.78
C ALA A 35 13.62 3.32 4.89
N VAL A 36 14.36 4.43 5.07
CA VAL A 36 14.02 5.46 6.06
C VAL A 36 12.83 6.30 5.61
N ASN A 37 12.76 6.65 4.32
CA ASN A 37 11.68 7.50 3.80
C ASN A 37 10.38 6.72 3.54
N PHE A 38 10.46 5.42 3.30
CA PHE A 38 9.31 4.55 3.02
C PHE A 38 9.31 3.35 3.98
N PRO A 39 8.98 3.56 5.27
CA PRO A 39 9.06 2.51 6.30
C PRO A 39 8.06 1.37 6.11
N ASN A 40 7.02 1.57 5.30
CA ASN A 40 6.00 0.56 4.99
C ASN A 40 5.95 0.30 3.47
N PRO A 41 6.92 -0.41 2.89
CA PRO A 41 6.93 -0.69 1.46
C PRO A 41 5.80 -1.66 1.10
N GLU A 42 5.19 -1.44 -0.06
CA GLU A 42 4.26 -2.41 -0.64
C GLU A 42 4.97 -3.75 -0.95
N PRO A 43 4.23 -4.88 -1.02
CA PRO A 43 4.84 -6.20 -1.27
C PRO A 43 5.70 -6.26 -2.54
N PHE A 44 5.35 -5.51 -3.56
CA PHE A 44 6.15 -5.39 -4.79
C PHE A 44 7.45 -4.61 -4.53
N GLN A 45 7.39 -3.48 -3.85
CA GLN A 45 8.56 -2.65 -3.52
C GLN A 45 9.54 -3.44 -2.63
N LEU A 46 9.02 -4.19 -1.66
CA LEU A 46 9.83 -5.05 -0.79
C LEU A 46 10.61 -6.08 -1.61
N ARG A 47 9.99 -6.74 -2.60
CA ARG A 47 10.67 -7.69 -3.48
C ARG A 47 11.78 -7.02 -4.29
N VAL A 48 11.54 -5.81 -4.78
CA VAL A 48 12.57 -5.02 -5.48
C VAL A 48 13.73 -4.70 -4.55
N TYR A 49 13.47 -4.25 -3.31
CA TYR A 49 14.52 -3.94 -2.34
C TYR A 49 15.38 -5.15 -2.01
N ILE A 50 14.76 -6.31 -1.78
CA ILE A 50 15.48 -7.56 -1.49
C ILE A 50 16.32 -7.99 -2.69
N THR A 51 15.80 -7.88 -3.91
CA THR A 51 16.53 -8.23 -5.13
C THR A 51 17.75 -7.34 -5.31
N VAL A 52 17.59 -6.02 -5.14
CA VAL A 52 18.70 -5.05 -5.25
C VAL A 52 19.74 -5.29 -4.14
N LEU A 53 19.30 -5.56 -2.91
CA LEU A 53 20.20 -5.89 -1.80
C LEU A 53 21.00 -7.18 -2.06
N ALA A 54 20.35 -8.21 -2.61
CA ALA A 54 21.02 -9.45 -2.99
C ALA A 54 22.07 -9.24 -4.09
N LEU A 55 21.76 -8.44 -5.11
CA LEU A 55 22.69 -8.08 -6.16
C LEU A 55 23.87 -7.25 -5.64
N ALA A 56 23.62 -6.30 -4.73
CA ALA A 56 24.66 -5.53 -4.07
C ALA A 56 25.60 -6.44 -3.25
N ALA A 57 25.05 -7.37 -2.47
CA ALA A 57 25.81 -8.37 -1.72
C ALA A 57 26.69 -9.23 -2.64
N GLY A 58 26.18 -9.62 -3.82
CA GLY A 58 26.93 -10.32 -4.85
C GLY A 58 28.10 -9.48 -5.39
N GLY A 59 27.88 -8.20 -5.63
CA GLY A 59 28.92 -7.26 -6.05
C GLY A 59 30.05 -7.16 -5.03
N PHE A 60 29.73 -7.06 -3.72
CA PHE A 60 30.74 -7.12 -2.67
C PHE A 60 31.47 -8.47 -2.63
N GLY A 61 30.75 -9.57 -2.81
CA GLY A 61 31.35 -10.90 -2.82
C GLY A 61 32.34 -11.15 -3.96
N ALA A 62 32.18 -10.44 -5.07
CA ALA A 62 33.12 -10.53 -6.19
C ALA A 62 34.49 -9.87 -5.88
N ILE A 63 34.54 -8.94 -4.94
CA ILE A 63 35.74 -8.19 -4.55
C ILE A 63 36.51 -8.91 -3.42
N LEU A 64 35.82 -9.71 -2.61
CA LEU A 64 36.44 -10.43 -1.49
C LEU A 64 37.28 -11.60 -2.02
N PRO A 65 38.62 -11.62 -1.75
CA PRO A 65 39.44 -12.76 -2.10
C PRO A 65 39.12 -13.92 -1.17
N GLY A 66 38.37 -14.90 -1.67
CA GLY A 66 38.04 -16.10 -0.88
C GLY A 66 37.08 -17.04 -1.63
N LYS A 67 37.25 -18.35 -1.40
CA LYS A 67 36.31 -19.35 -1.91
C LYS A 67 35.18 -19.52 -0.89
N LEU A 68 34.14 -18.67 -1.00
CA LEU A 68 32.89 -18.93 -0.29
C LEU A 68 32.15 -20.04 -1.06
N ASP A 69 32.06 -21.21 -0.46
CA ASP A 69 31.35 -22.37 -1.03
C ASP A 69 30.16 -22.68 -0.11
N ILE A 70 28.96 -22.31 -0.51
CA ILE A 70 27.73 -22.55 0.26
C ILE A 70 26.97 -23.72 -0.37
N LYS A 71 26.77 -24.77 0.44
CA LYS A 71 25.92 -25.92 0.10
C LYS A 71 24.53 -25.67 0.70
N TYR A 72 23.56 -25.38 -0.14
CA TYR A 72 22.17 -25.22 0.29
C TYR A 72 21.37 -26.44 -0.15
N LYS A 73 20.84 -27.23 0.81
CA LYS A 73 20.09 -28.48 0.59
C LYS A 73 20.60 -29.32 -0.59
N SER A 74 20.34 -30.62 -0.64
CA SER A 74 20.90 -31.50 -1.62
C SER A 74 20.70 -31.05 -3.08
N GLY A 75 21.75 -30.49 -3.70
CA GLY A 75 21.78 -30.24 -5.15
C GLY A 75 22.22 -28.85 -5.61
N VAL A 76 22.24 -27.82 -4.77
CA VAL A 76 22.66 -26.47 -5.18
C VAL A 76 23.99 -26.10 -4.56
N ARG A 77 25.02 -25.90 -5.39
CA ARG A 77 26.32 -25.34 -5.01
C ARG A 77 26.46 -23.96 -5.65
N ALA A 78 26.69 -22.96 -4.83
CA ALA A 78 27.00 -21.62 -5.30
C ALA A 78 28.32 -21.17 -4.67
N GLY A 79 29.22 -20.65 -5.48
CA GLY A 79 30.54 -20.16 -5.04
C GLY A 79 30.71 -18.67 -5.26
N GLY A 80 31.52 -18.01 -4.43
CA GLY A 80 31.88 -16.60 -4.56
C GLY A 80 30.69 -15.65 -4.46
N ALA A 81 30.61 -14.70 -5.38
CA ALA A 81 29.57 -13.69 -5.44
C ALA A 81 28.14 -14.28 -5.48
N LEU A 82 27.93 -15.36 -6.24
CA LEU A 82 26.65 -16.04 -6.35
C LEU A 82 26.19 -16.67 -5.03
N ALA A 83 27.13 -17.12 -4.20
CA ALA A 83 26.80 -17.64 -2.88
C ALA A 83 26.21 -16.57 -1.96
N LEU A 84 26.72 -15.34 -2.00
CA LEU A 84 26.15 -14.21 -1.24
C LEU A 84 24.80 -13.77 -1.77
N VAL A 85 24.62 -13.71 -3.09
CA VAL A 85 23.30 -13.45 -3.68
C VAL A 85 22.28 -14.48 -3.20
N ALA A 86 22.62 -15.77 -3.30
CA ALA A 86 21.76 -16.87 -2.89
C ALA A 86 21.48 -16.83 -1.37
N LEU A 87 22.48 -16.52 -0.57
CA LEU A 87 22.33 -16.43 0.89
C LEU A 87 21.35 -15.31 1.28
N VAL A 88 21.47 -14.13 0.71
CA VAL A 88 20.57 -13.00 0.97
C VAL A 88 19.18 -13.28 0.43
N TYR A 89 19.07 -13.82 -0.78
CA TYR A 89 17.78 -14.04 -1.44
C TYR A 89 17.00 -15.22 -0.83
N LEU A 90 17.66 -16.29 -0.41
CA LEU A 90 17.00 -17.50 0.11
C LEU A 90 16.82 -17.47 1.64
N ASN A 91 17.65 -16.73 2.37
CA ASN A 91 17.48 -16.51 3.81
C ASN A 91 16.79 -15.15 4.10
N GLN A 92 15.85 -14.78 3.25
CA GLN A 92 14.98 -13.67 3.63
C GLN A 92 14.40 -14.02 5.00
N PRO A 93 14.60 -13.17 6.06
CA PRO A 93 13.79 -13.32 7.25
C PRO A 93 12.36 -13.36 6.70
N ALA A 94 11.56 -14.33 7.14
CA ALA A 94 10.13 -14.21 7.01
C ALA A 94 9.83 -12.88 7.70
N ILE A 95 9.85 -11.81 6.90
CA ILE A 95 9.25 -10.57 7.34
C ILE A 95 7.80 -11.02 7.46
N GLU A 96 7.45 -11.52 8.66
CA GLU A 96 6.09 -11.43 9.08
C GLU A 96 5.78 -10.00 8.71
N GLN A 97 5.06 -9.82 7.61
CA GLN A 97 4.26 -8.64 7.48
C GLN A 97 3.59 -8.61 8.83
N HIS A 98 4.11 -7.80 9.74
CA HIS A 98 3.33 -7.35 10.86
C HIS A 98 2.20 -6.66 10.11
N ALA A 99 1.23 -7.50 9.74
CA ALA A 99 -0.05 -7.05 9.29
C ALA A 99 -0.42 -6.11 10.42
N VAL A 100 -0.26 -4.82 10.17
CA VAL A 100 -0.67 -3.81 11.14
C VAL A 100 -2.10 -4.20 11.35
N ARG A 101 -2.34 -4.97 12.41
CA ARG A 101 -3.67 -5.53 12.68
C ARG A 101 -4.50 -4.32 13.00
N TYR A 102 -5.15 -3.81 11.99
CA TYR A 102 -5.99 -2.66 12.13
C TYR A 102 -7.08 -3.02 13.10
N VAL A 103 -6.98 -2.47 14.30
CA VAL A 103 -8.02 -2.64 15.31
C VAL A 103 -9.22 -1.83 14.81
N PRO A 104 -10.36 -2.48 14.56
CA PRO A 104 -11.54 -1.74 14.14
C PRO A 104 -11.89 -0.66 15.18
N PRO A 105 -12.44 0.49 14.75
CA PRO A 105 -12.98 1.47 15.66
C PRO A 105 -13.99 0.82 16.63
N ALA A 106 -14.10 1.36 17.84
CA ALA A 106 -15.05 0.85 18.84
C ALA A 106 -16.51 1.08 18.39
N GLU A 107 -16.74 2.13 17.61
CA GLU A 107 -18.07 2.40 17.02
C GLU A 107 -18.28 1.54 15.77
N PRO A 108 -19.48 0.99 15.58
CA PRO A 108 -19.81 0.26 14.34
C PRO A 108 -19.85 1.21 13.14
N PRO A 109 -19.62 0.72 11.90
CA PRO A 109 -19.59 1.55 10.70
C PRO A 109 -20.97 2.03 10.24
N GLU A 110 -22.04 1.36 10.62
CA GLU A 110 -23.41 1.61 10.14
C GLU A 110 -23.92 3.02 10.49
N PRO A 111 -23.77 3.56 11.71
CA PRO A 111 -24.20 4.92 12.03
C PRO A 111 -23.48 5.98 11.22
N VAL A 112 -22.19 5.77 10.91
CA VAL A 112 -21.41 6.71 10.09
C VAL A 112 -21.91 6.69 8.65
N ALA A 113 -22.14 5.52 8.09
CA ALA A 113 -22.74 5.40 6.76
C ALA A 113 -24.15 6.00 6.70
N ALA A 114 -24.98 5.77 7.71
CA ALA A 114 -26.33 6.33 7.78
C ALA A 114 -26.32 7.87 7.81
N THR A 115 -25.40 8.45 8.60
CA THR A 115 -25.23 9.90 8.67
C THR A 115 -24.78 10.50 7.35
N TYR A 116 -23.84 9.83 6.66
CA TYR A 116 -23.40 10.23 5.33
C TYR A 116 -24.53 10.14 4.31
N LEU A 117 -25.25 9.03 4.28
CA LEU A 117 -26.37 8.83 3.37
C LEU A 117 -27.51 9.83 3.60
N ALA A 118 -27.78 10.19 4.86
CA ALA A 118 -28.75 11.24 5.18
C ALA A 118 -28.30 12.60 4.62
N ALA A 119 -27.02 12.96 4.75
CA ALA A 119 -26.47 14.17 4.15
C ALA A 119 -26.55 14.15 2.62
N LEU A 120 -26.24 12.98 2.00
CA LEU A 120 -26.35 12.77 0.57
C LEU A 120 -27.80 12.92 0.08
N ASP A 121 -28.77 12.37 0.79
CA ASP A 121 -30.19 12.46 0.43
C ASP A 121 -30.74 13.88 0.57
N ALA A 122 -30.24 14.64 1.54
CA ALA A 122 -30.55 16.05 1.74
C ALA A 122 -29.82 17.01 0.76
N GLY A 123 -28.79 16.52 0.05
CA GLY A 123 -27.91 17.37 -0.76
C GLY A 123 -27.00 18.29 0.06
N ASP A 124 -26.77 17.94 1.32
CA ASP A 124 -25.88 18.69 2.23
C ASP A 124 -24.40 18.34 1.94
N VAL A 125 -23.85 19.04 0.95
CA VAL A 125 -22.46 18.83 0.51
C VAL A 125 -21.45 19.10 1.62
N ASP A 126 -21.74 20.05 2.53
CA ASP A 126 -20.86 20.36 3.64
C ASP A 126 -20.78 19.23 4.65
N SER A 127 -21.90 18.61 4.96
CA SER A 127 -21.93 17.43 5.84
C SER A 127 -21.33 16.20 5.18
N MET A 128 -21.58 15.97 3.89
CA MET A 128 -20.89 14.90 3.14
C MET A 128 -19.38 15.10 3.19
N TRP A 129 -18.88 16.29 2.88
CA TRP A 129 -17.46 16.60 2.84
C TRP A 129 -16.75 16.34 4.18
N ARG A 130 -17.36 16.73 5.29
CA ARG A 130 -16.79 16.50 6.64
C ARG A 130 -16.64 15.04 7.02
N GLN A 131 -17.42 14.16 6.41
CA GLN A 131 -17.42 12.73 6.70
C GLN A 131 -16.50 11.92 5.78
N LEU A 132 -16.02 12.53 4.68
CA LEU A 132 -15.09 11.86 3.77
C LEU A 132 -13.74 11.61 4.44
N ASP A 133 -13.12 10.49 4.05
CA ASP A 133 -11.73 10.20 4.37
C ASP A 133 -10.81 11.21 3.65
N PRO A 134 -9.86 11.84 4.35
CA PRO A 134 -8.91 12.75 3.70
C PRO A 134 -8.12 12.11 2.55
N THR A 135 -7.94 10.79 2.55
CA THR A 135 -7.29 10.08 1.43
C THR A 135 -8.18 9.94 0.21
N ALA A 136 -9.50 10.14 0.34
CA ALA A 136 -10.40 10.23 -0.81
C ALA A 136 -10.16 11.53 -1.61
N TYR A 137 -9.58 12.55 -0.96
CA TYR A 137 -9.21 13.79 -1.63
C TYR A 137 -8.03 13.52 -2.58
N GLY A 138 -8.19 13.92 -3.84
CA GLY A 138 -7.21 13.69 -4.89
C GLY A 138 -7.34 12.35 -5.63
N VAL A 139 -8.02 11.35 -5.07
CA VAL A 139 -8.35 10.09 -5.75
C VAL A 139 -9.76 10.15 -6.35
N SER A 140 -10.75 10.56 -5.55
CA SER A 140 -12.16 10.63 -5.97
C SER A 140 -12.63 12.06 -6.22
N PHE A 141 -12.12 13.01 -5.42
CA PHE A 141 -12.51 14.43 -5.50
C PHE A 141 -11.28 15.31 -5.23
N LYS A 142 -11.13 16.40 -6.01
CA LYS A 142 -10.08 17.39 -5.77
C LYS A 142 -10.49 18.41 -4.69
N ASP A 143 -11.76 18.76 -4.70
CA ASP A 143 -12.35 19.79 -3.83
C ASP A 143 -13.84 19.55 -3.63
N LYS A 144 -14.44 20.37 -2.78
CA LYS A 144 -15.87 20.32 -2.45
C LYS A 144 -16.76 20.72 -3.64
N ASP A 145 -16.29 21.56 -4.53
CA ASP A 145 -17.06 22.00 -5.68
C ASP A 145 -17.21 20.84 -6.69
N GLN A 146 -16.18 20.02 -6.82
CA GLN A 146 -16.27 18.80 -7.62
C GLN A 146 -17.23 17.78 -7.01
N LEU A 147 -17.24 17.61 -5.69
CA LEU A 147 -18.22 16.75 -5.01
C LEU A 147 -19.65 17.26 -5.27
N LYS A 148 -19.85 18.59 -5.14
CA LYS A 148 -21.14 19.23 -5.43
C LYS A 148 -21.56 18.98 -6.88
N LYS A 149 -20.65 19.15 -7.81
CA LYS A 149 -20.92 18.90 -9.23
C LYS A 149 -21.34 17.46 -9.49
N LEU A 150 -20.64 16.49 -8.91
CA LEU A 150 -21.00 15.07 -9.02
C LEU A 150 -22.36 14.78 -8.40
N TYR A 151 -22.69 15.38 -7.27
CA TYR A 151 -24.01 15.27 -6.68
C TYR A 151 -25.09 15.84 -7.62
N ASP A 152 -24.90 17.05 -8.14
CA ASP A 152 -25.87 17.72 -9.01
C ASP A 152 -26.05 16.96 -10.34
N ASP A 153 -24.97 16.41 -10.91
CA ASP A 153 -24.99 15.72 -12.21
C ASP A 153 -25.54 14.29 -12.11
N PHE A 154 -25.28 13.56 -11.03
CA PHE A 154 -25.57 12.13 -10.96
C PHE A 154 -26.60 11.77 -9.88
N ARG A 155 -26.47 12.24 -8.65
CA ARG A 155 -27.35 11.82 -7.55
C ARG A 155 -28.70 12.56 -7.58
N LYS A 156 -28.67 13.87 -7.73
CA LYS A 156 -29.87 14.73 -7.70
C LYS A 156 -30.92 14.35 -8.74
N PRO A 157 -30.59 13.97 -10.00
CA PRO A 157 -31.56 13.55 -10.99
C PRO A 157 -32.32 12.27 -10.63
N MET A 158 -31.78 11.42 -9.75
CA MET A 158 -32.43 10.18 -9.31
C MET A 158 -33.66 10.46 -8.43
N GLY A 159 -33.77 11.67 -7.89
CA GLY A 159 -34.86 12.06 -7.01
C GLY A 159 -34.63 11.66 -5.55
N THR A 160 -35.73 11.61 -4.78
CA THR A 160 -35.70 11.24 -3.36
C THR A 160 -35.60 9.73 -3.17
N VAL A 161 -35.02 9.32 -2.06
CA VAL A 161 -35.03 7.89 -1.65
C VAL A 161 -36.42 7.54 -1.16
N VAL A 162 -37.02 6.56 -1.81
CA VAL A 162 -38.32 5.98 -1.43
C VAL A 162 -38.12 4.85 -0.42
N LYS A 163 -37.09 4.03 -0.66
CA LYS A 163 -36.73 2.88 0.20
C LYS A 163 -35.25 2.56 0.06
N ARG A 164 -34.62 2.17 1.16
CA ARG A 164 -33.24 1.70 1.16
C ARG A 164 -33.14 0.48 2.08
N ASP A 165 -32.95 -0.69 1.50
CA ASP A 165 -32.84 -1.94 2.22
C ASP A 165 -31.36 -2.40 2.25
N PRO A 166 -30.84 -2.84 3.39
CA PRO A 166 -29.53 -3.49 3.45
C PRO A 166 -29.48 -4.70 2.52
N PHE A 167 -28.42 -4.81 1.73
CA PHE A 167 -28.30 -5.88 0.74
C PHE A 167 -26.99 -6.69 0.87
N GLY A 168 -25.99 -6.15 1.53
CA GLY A 168 -24.73 -6.85 1.71
C GLY A 168 -23.77 -6.11 2.62
N PHE A 169 -22.80 -6.85 3.10
CA PHE A 169 -21.73 -6.38 3.95
C PHE A 169 -20.44 -7.06 3.52
N GLY A 170 -19.34 -6.32 3.46
CA GLY A 170 -18.02 -6.84 3.18
C GLY A 170 -16.96 -6.09 3.96
N SER A 171 -15.93 -6.79 4.42
CA SER A 171 -14.76 -6.15 5.00
C SER A 171 -13.49 -6.68 4.34
N ALA A 172 -12.49 -5.82 4.24
CA ALA A 172 -11.19 -6.16 3.69
C ALA A 172 -10.10 -5.40 4.45
N GLU A 173 -8.95 -6.03 4.57
CA GLU A 173 -7.76 -5.41 5.13
C GLU A 173 -6.80 -5.10 3.99
N SER A 174 -6.44 -3.83 3.87
CA SER A 174 -5.49 -3.32 2.87
C SER A 174 -5.74 -3.84 1.44
N PRO A 175 -6.93 -3.60 0.84
CA PRO A 175 -7.22 -4.09 -0.49
C PRO A 175 -6.26 -3.47 -1.52
N PRO A 176 -5.88 -4.21 -2.58
CA PRO A 176 -4.97 -3.72 -3.61
C PRO A 176 -5.46 -2.42 -4.25
N GLY A 177 -4.55 -1.44 -4.43
CA GLY A 177 -4.86 -0.15 -5.04
C GLY A 177 -5.46 0.88 -4.09
N PHE A 178 -5.65 0.53 -2.81
CA PHE A 178 -6.13 1.44 -1.77
C PHE A 178 -5.05 1.64 -0.70
N PRO A 179 -5.07 2.79 0.02
CA PRO A 179 -4.19 2.99 1.16
C PRO A 179 -4.33 1.88 2.20
N ALA A 180 -3.25 1.52 2.86
CA ALA A 180 -3.29 0.50 3.91
C ALA A 180 -4.30 0.87 4.99
N GLY A 181 -5.14 -0.09 5.44
CA GLY A 181 -6.20 0.15 6.41
C GLY A 181 -7.23 -0.97 6.48
N LEU A 182 -8.14 -0.85 7.44
CA LEU A 182 -9.32 -1.69 7.51
C LEU A 182 -10.47 -1.00 6.78
N TYR A 183 -11.11 -1.75 5.89
CA TYR A 183 -12.22 -1.27 5.06
C TYR A 183 -13.48 -2.06 5.35
N THR A 184 -14.61 -1.37 5.30
CA THR A 184 -15.93 -1.97 5.38
C THR A 184 -16.81 -1.38 4.31
N THR A 185 -17.48 -2.23 3.55
CA THR A 185 -18.45 -1.82 2.53
C THR A 185 -19.83 -2.28 2.94
N LEU A 186 -20.74 -1.32 3.06
CA LEU A 186 -22.15 -1.57 3.31
C LEU A 186 -22.90 -1.42 2.00
N GLY A 187 -23.60 -2.47 1.60
CA GLY A 187 -24.40 -2.52 0.39
C GLY A 187 -25.89 -2.34 0.70
N PHE A 188 -26.55 -1.64 -0.20
CA PHE A 188 -27.99 -1.35 -0.11
C PHE A 188 -28.66 -1.59 -1.46
N ARG A 189 -29.92 -1.90 -1.41
CA ARG A 189 -30.84 -1.89 -2.53
C ARG A 189 -31.74 -0.66 -2.37
N THR A 190 -31.52 0.35 -3.21
CA THR A 190 -32.13 1.67 -3.04
C THR A 190 -33.11 1.98 -4.16
N LYS A 191 -34.34 2.29 -3.78
CA LYS A 191 -35.38 2.78 -4.67
C LYS A 191 -35.40 4.30 -4.65
N PHE A 192 -35.22 4.91 -5.83
CA PHE A 192 -35.31 6.35 -6.03
C PHE A 192 -36.61 6.71 -6.73
N SER A 193 -37.16 7.89 -6.44
CA SER A 193 -38.48 8.30 -6.96
C SER A 193 -38.52 8.45 -8.48
N ASN A 194 -37.42 8.83 -9.10
CA ASN A 194 -37.34 9.08 -10.54
C ASN A 194 -36.87 7.86 -11.35
N LEU A 195 -36.61 6.71 -10.70
CA LEU A 195 -36.12 5.51 -11.36
C LEU A 195 -37.16 4.40 -11.29
N LYS A 196 -37.24 3.57 -12.35
CA LYS A 196 -38.22 2.49 -12.45
C LYS A 196 -37.88 1.30 -11.56
N GLY A 197 -36.62 0.91 -11.45
CA GLY A 197 -36.11 -0.19 -10.63
C GLY A 197 -35.40 0.29 -9.36
N CYS A 198 -34.89 -0.66 -8.57
CA CYS A 198 -33.94 -0.37 -7.51
C CYS A 198 -32.53 -0.28 -8.08
N ARG A 199 -31.66 0.45 -7.41
CA ARG A 199 -30.23 0.53 -7.71
C ARG A 199 -29.42 -0.12 -6.61
N PRO A 200 -28.37 -0.89 -6.96
CA PRO A 200 -27.38 -1.25 -5.96
C PRO A 200 -26.61 0.00 -5.54
N GLU A 201 -26.63 0.28 -4.25
CA GLU A 201 -25.88 1.39 -3.65
C GLU A 201 -24.89 0.83 -2.64
N SER A 202 -23.68 1.37 -2.57
CA SER A 202 -22.70 0.92 -1.58
C SER A 202 -21.94 2.11 -1.01
N VAL A 203 -21.66 2.04 0.30
CA VAL A 203 -20.82 2.97 1.02
C VAL A 203 -19.62 2.21 1.55
N THR A 204 -18.43 2.60 1.12
CA THR A 204 -17.18 2.06 1.63
C THR A 204 -16.59 3.01 2.63
N LEU A 205 -16.35 2.51 3.83
CA LEU A 205 -15.71 3.23 4.92
C LEU A 205 -14.30 2.68 5.16
N ARG A 206 -13.41 3.53 5.62
CA ARG A 206 -12.07 3.16 6.08
C ARG A 206 -11.89 3.56 7.54
N ALA A 207 -11.31 2.66 8.32
CA ALA A 207 -10.83 2.99 9.65
C ALA A 207 -9.56 3.84 9.53
N THR A 208 -9.61 5.06 10.05
CA THR A 208 -8.50 5.99 10.08
C THR A 208 -7.61 5.78 11.31
N GLN A 209 -6.42 6.40 11.32
CA GLN A 209 -5.46 6.26 12.44
C GLN A 209 -6.00 6.79 13.77
N ASP A 210 -6.96 7.72 13.74
CA ASP A 210 -7.67 8.24 14.91
C ASP A 210 -8.79 7.30 15.42
N LYS A 211 -8.81 6.06 14.92
CA LYS A 211 -9.78 5.01 15.26
C LYS A 211 -11.23 5.42 15.02
N LYS A 212 -11.46 6.12 13.90
CA LYS A 212 -12.79 6.50 13.43
C LYS A 212 -13.06 5.94 12.06
N TRP A 213 -14.32 5.65 11.78
CA TRP A 213 -14.77 5.36 10.44
C TRP A 213 -14.93 6.65 9.65
N ARG A 214 -14.43 6.67 8.43
CA ARG A 214 -14.61 7.74 7.45
C ARG A 214 -15.08 7.15 6.13
N VAL A 215 -15.94 7.88 5.43
CA VAL A 215 -16.43 7.45 4.14
C VAL A 215 -15.34 7.66 3.10
N LEU A 216 -14.94 6.59 2.44
CA LEU A 216 -13.96 6.65 1.34
C LEU A 216 -14.66 6.92 0.01
N GLN A 217 -15.75 6.20 -0.24
CA GLN A 217 -16.53 6.35 -1.48
C GLN A 217 -17.99 5.91 -1.29
N ASN A 218 -18.87 6.48 -2.11
CA ASN A 218 -20.22 6.01 -2.32
C ASN A 218 -20.40 5.70 -3.80
N ASN A 219 -20.96 4.53 -4.09
CA ASN A 219 -21.25 4.11 -5.47
C ASN A 219 -22.72 3.77 -5.61
N ILE A 220 -23.34 4.25 -6.67
CA ILE A 220 -24.69 3.89 -7.07
C ILE A 220 -24.59 3.23 -8.46
N GLY A 221 -25.01 1.98 -8.55
CA GLY A 221 -24.96 1.23 -9.81
C GLY A 221 -25.89 1.83 -10.87
N VAL A 222 -25.52 1.64 -12.12
CA VAL A 222 -26.29 2.16 -13.28
C VAL A 222 -27.36 1.19 -13.76
N THR A 223 -27.30 -0.07 -13.34
CA THR A 223 -28.23 -1.12 -13.75
C THR A 223 -29.38 -1.26 -12.75
N ASP A 224 -30.60 -1.37 -13.25
CA ASP A 224 -31.76 -1.68 -12.41
C ASP A 224 -31.65 -3.12 -11.88
N ILE A 225 -32.02 -3.28 -10.63
CA ILE A 225 -32.16 -4.57 -9.96
C ILE A 225 -33.58 -4.69 -9.38
N ASP A 226 -33.98 -5.92 -9.05
CA ASP A 226 -35.25 -6.14 -8.38
C ASP A 226 -35.25 -5.49 -6.98
N CYS A 227 -36.36 -4.83 -6.66
CA CYS A 227 -36.53 -4.17 -5.37
C CYS A 227 -36.76 -5.17 -4.21
#